data_d88f29c3ea0acc43b20f3fbc6df3988f
#
_entry.id   d88f29c3ea0acc43b20f3fbc6df3988f
#
_cell.length_a   1.000
_cell.length_b   1.000
_cell.length_c   1.000
_cell.angle_alpha   90.00
_cell.angle_beta   90.00
_cell.angle_gamma   90.00
#
_symmetry.space_group_name_H-M   'P 1'
#
loop_
_entity.id
_entity.type
_entity.pdbx_description
1 polymer ?
#
loop_
_entity_poly.entity_id
_entity_poly.type
_entity_poly.pdbx_seq_one_letter_code
_entity_poly.pdbx_strand_id
1 'polypeptide(L)'
;MATTIYNGLLYTTKEINRKFRIKINGIVDGKKVNKLVGVKGLIELIGVEMANKMLCRAFNGTDDKTVCKLRRGIKISFYVK
;
A
#
# COMPACT_ATOMS: atom_id res chain seq x y z
N MET A 1 8.41 19.55 9.15
CA MET A 1 9.03 18.46 8.37
C MET A 1 8.39 18.36 7.00
N ALA A 2 9.19 18.30 5.97
CA ALA A 2 8.67 18.22 4.63
C ALA A 2 8.02 16.84 4.38
N THR A 3 6.90 16.85 3.67
CA THR A 3 6.28 15.62 3.24
C THR A 3 7.13 14.95 2.17
N THR A 4 7.49 13.70 2.38
CA THR A 4 8.25 12.97 1.38
C THR A 4 7.34 12.56 0.24
N ILE A 5 7.67 12.99 -0.97
CA ILE A 5 6.97 12.58 -2.17
C ILE A 5 7.93 11.70 -2.95
N TYR A 6 7.54 10.45 -3.17
CA TYR A 6 8.34 9.54 -3.98
C TYR A 6 8.20 9.89 -5.45
N ASN A 7 9.30 9.77 -6.17
CA ASN A 7 9.31 10.07 -7.59
C ASN A 7 8.26 9.21 -8.32
N GLY A 8 7.33 9.86 -8.99
CA GLY A 8 6.25 9.19 -9.72
C GLY A 8 5.01 8.84 -8.88
N LEU A 9 5.04 9.07 -7.56
CA LEU A 9 3.89 8.79 -6.72
C LEU A 9 2.85 9.90 -6.83
N LEU A 10 1.60 9.52 -7.09
CA LEU A 10 0.50 10.48 -7.30
C LEU A 10 -0.07 11.08 -6.02
N TYR A 11 0.10 10.40 -4.89
CA TYR A 11 -0.41 10.84 -3.59
C TYR A 11 0.74 11.06 -2.64
N THR A 12 0.62 12.05 -1.76
CA THR A 12 1.66 12.27 -0.76
C THR A 12 1.62 11.18 0.31
N THR A 13 2.78 10.91 0.90
CA THR A 13 2.88 9.97 2.02
C THR A 13 1.95 10.37 3.15
N LYS A 14 1.84 11.66 3.43
CA LYS A 14 0.97 12.20 4.47
C LYS A 14 -0.50 11.89 4.20
N GLU A 15 -0.95 12.10 2.96
CA GLU A 15 -2.33 11.81 2.56
C GLU A 15 -2.67 10.33 2.74
N ILE A 16 -1.77 9.47 2.29
CA ILE A 16 -1.97 8.02 2.36
C ILE A 16 -2.03 7.55 3.80
N ASN A 17 -1.06 7.98 4.61
CA ASN A 17 -1.00 7.56 6.01
C ASN A 17 -2.17 8.10 6.85
N ARG A 18 -2.70 9.24 6.46
CA ARG A 18 -3.87 9.83 7.15
C ARG A 18 -5.13 9.04 6.86
N LYS A 19 -5.29 8.55 5.64
CA LYS A 19 -6.53 7.91 5.21
C LYS A 19 -6.54 6.39 5.43
N PHE A 20 -5.40 5.74 5.23
CA PHE A 20 -5.34 4.28 5.22
C PHE A 20 -4.30 3.71 6.17
N ARG A 21 -4.61 2.50 6.66
CA ARG A 21 -3.61 1.58 7.22
C ARG A 21 -3.35 0.54 6.15
N ILE A 22 -2.09 0.28 5.87
CA ILE A 22 -1.67 -0.67 4.83
C ILE A 22 -1.14 -1.92 5.51
N LYS A 23 -1.69 -3.07 5.13
CA LYS A 23 -1.28 -4.35 5.69
C LYS A 23 -0.82 -5.27 4.57
N ILE A 24 0.32 -5.91 4.77
CA ILE A 24 0.84 -6.91 3.85
C ILE A 24 0.62 -8.28 4.49
N ASN A 25 0.02 -9.20 3.74
CA ASN A 25 -0.25 -10.55 4.17
C ASN A 25 0.11 -11.51 3.04
N GLY A 26 0.93 -12.51 3.33
CA GLY A 26 1.31 -13.50 2.34
C GLY A 26 2.67 -14.11 2.64
N ILE A 27 3.30 -14.67 1.62
CA ILE A 27 4.60 -15.30 1.73
C ILE A 27 5.61 -14.48 0.94
N VAL A 28 6.64 -13.99 1.64
CA VAL A 28 7.74 -13.23 1.03
C VAL A 28 9.03 -14.00 1.33
N ASP A 29 9.76 -14.34 0.29
CA ASP A 29 11.02 -15.09 0.40
C ASP A 29 10.89 -16.36 1.26
N GLY A 30 9.78 -17.09 1.07
CA GLY A 30 9.51 -18.33 1.78
C GLY A 30 9.03 -18.15 3.22
N LYS A 31 8.92 -16.92 3.70
CA LYS A 31 8.45 -16.62 5.05
C LYS A 31 7.07 -16.00 5.03
N LYS A 32 6.24 -16.43 5.95
CA LYS A 32 4.89 -15.87 6.10
C LYS A 32 4.99 -14.48 6.71
N VAL A 33 4.40 -13.50 6.05
CA VAL A 33 4.39 -12.09 6.48
C VAL A 33 2.97 -11.66 6.75
N ASN A 34 2.76 -10.99 7.87
CA ASN A 34 1.48 -10.40 8.24
C ASN A 34 1.77 -9.20 9.12
N LYS A 35 1.93 -8.03 8.50
CA LYS A 35 2.32 -6.82 9.22
C LYS A 35 1.77 -5.55 8.58
N LEU A 36 1.67 -4.51 9.38
CA LEU A 36 1.36 -3.17 8.92
C LEU A 36 2.64 -2.54 8.37
N VAL A 37 2.50 -1.82 7.25
CA VAL A 37 3.61 -1.12 6.64
C VAL A 37 3.20 0.31 6.31
N GLY A 38 4.19 1.18 6.19
CA GLY A 38 3.98 2.52 5.67
C GLY A 38 4.14 2.54 4.15
N VAL A 39 3.99 3.74 3.58
CA VAL A 39 4.14 3.93 2.14
C VAL A 39 5.52 3.49 1.64
N LYS A 40 6.54 3.80 2.41
CA LYS A 40 7.92 3.40 2.06
C LYS A 40 8.05 1.89 1.92
N GLY A 41 7.52 1.14 2.89
CA GLY A 41 7.55 -0.31 2.85
C GLY A 41 6.78 -0.89 1.69
N LEU A 42 5.63 -0.29 1.38
CA LEU A 42 4.82 -0.68 0.23
C LEU A 42 5.59 -0.50 -1.07
N ILE A 43 6.20 0.67 -1.26
CA ILE A 43 6.95 0.98 -2.48
C ILE A 43 8.19 0.09 -2.61
N GLU A 44 8.87 -0.20 -1.51
CA GLU A 44 10.02 -1.11 -1.52
C GLU A 44 9.63 -2.52 -1.95
N LEU A 45 8.41 -2.93 -1.63
CA LEU A 45 7.94 -4.26 -1.97
C LEU A 45 7.46 -4.38 -3.42
N ILE A 46 6.68 -3.41 -3.90
CA ILE A 46 5.99 -3.52 -5.19
C ILE A 46 6.37 -2.45 -6.22
N GLY A 47 7.09 -1.43 -5.81
CA GLY A 47 7.47 -0.32 -6.70
C GLY A 47 6.41 0.76 -6.79
N VAL A 48 6.82 1.94 -7.24
CA VAL A 48 5.95 3.12 -7.31
C VAL A 48 4.78 2.92 -8.28
N GLU A 49 5.04 2.33 -9.42
CA GLU A 49 4.02 2.15 -10.45
C GLU A 49 2.85 1.30 -9.96
N MET A 50 3.16 0.14 -9.38
CA MET A 50 2.12 -0.74 -8.84
C MET A 50 1.44 -0.11 -7.62
N ALA A 51 2.22 0.58 -6.79
CA ALA A 51 1.67 1.30 -5.64
C ALA A 51 0.63 2.35 -6.08
N ASN A 52 0.91 3.11 -7.14
CA ASN A 52 -0.04 4.08 -7.67
C ASN A 52 -1.34 3.43 -8.13
N LYS A 53 -1.26 2.30 -8.81
CA LYS A 53 -2.45 1.58 -9.27
C LYS A 53 -3.32 1.16 -8.08
N MET A 54 -2.71 0.61 -7.06
CA MET A 54 -3.43 0.18 -5.87
C MET A 54 -4.02 1.35 -5.10
N LEU A 55 -3.26 2.43 -4.95
CA LEU A 55 -3.71 3.62 -4.24
C LEU A 55 -4.87 4.31 -4.97
N CYS A 56 -4.80 4.41 -6.29
CA CYS A 56 -5.91 4.96 -7.06
C CYS A 56 -7.19 4.16 -6.84
N ARG A 57 -7.07 2.84 -6.82
CA ARG A 57 -8.22 1.97 -6.58
C ARG A 57 -8.77 2.17 -5.17
N ALA A 58 -7.89 2.27 -4.18
CA ALA A 58 -8.30 2.47 -2.79
C ALA A 58 -8.96 3.84 -2.56
N PHE A 59 -8.37 4.90 -3.12
CA PHE A 59 -8.92 6.25 -2.98
C PHE A 59 -10.25 6.44 -3.69
N ASN A 60 -10.46 5.75 -4.81
CA ASN A 60 -11.70 5.84 -5.57
C ASN A 60 -12.77 4.86 -5.06
N GLY A 61 -12.40 3.93 -4.19
CA GLY A 61 -13.34 2.99 -3.62
C GLY A 61 -14.20 3.62 -2.54
N THR A 62 -15.37 3.05 -2.31
CA THR A 62 -16.29 3.48 -1.26
C THR A 62 -16.30 2.52 -0.06
N ASP A 63 -15.57 1.42 -0.17
CA ASP A 63 -15.50 0.41 0.89
C ASP A 63 -14.50 0.80 1.96
N ASP A 64 -14.72 0.31 3.19
CA ASP A 64 -13.79 0.51 4.30
C ASP A 64 -12.49 -0.26 4.14
N LYS A 65 -12.47 -1.21 3.22
CA LYS A 65 -11.32 -2.06 2.98
C LYS A 65 -11.16 -2.31 1.49
N THR A 66 -9.95 -2.15 1.00
CA THR A 66 -9.59 -2.50 -0.38
C THR A 66 -8.46 -3.53 -0.34
N VAL A 67 -8.66 -4.66 -0.99
CA VAL A 67 -7.66 -5.73 -1.03
C VAL A 67 -7.14 -5.88 -2.45
N CYS A 68 -5.83 -5.83 -2.59
CA CYS A 68 -5.16 -6.07 -3.87
C CYS A 68 -4.32 -7.34 -3.76
N LYS A 69 -4.52 -8.26 -4.70
CA LYS A 69 -3.78 -9.52 -4.72
C LYS A 69 -2.63 -9.45 -5.71
N LEU A 70 -1.47 -9.89 -5.29
CA LEU A 70 -0.31 -10.00 -6.15
C LEU A 70 -0.11 -11.46 -6.57
N ARG A 71 0.66 -11.65 -7.65
CA ARG A 71 0.85 -12.98 -8.27
C ARG A 71 1.47 -14.03 -7.35
N ARG A 72 2.23 -13.64 -6.35
CA ARG A 72 2.94 -14.57 -5.46
C ARG A 72 2.19 -14.90 -4.18
N GLY A 73 0.87 -14.76 -4.19
CA GLY A 73 0.06 -15.03 -3.01
C GLY A 73 0.15 -13.94 -1.95
N ILE A 74 0.71 -12.81 -2.28
CA ILE A 74 0.77 -11.66 -1.40
C ILE A 74 -0.50 -10.83 -1.57
N LYS A 75 -1.10 -10.45 -0.46
CA LYS A 75 -2.27 -9.57 -0.44
C LYS A 75 -1.90 -8.27 0.25
N ILE A 76 -2.24 -7.16 -0.36
CA ILE A 76 -2.05 -5.85 0.23
C ILE A 76 -3.43 -5.27 0.49
N SER A 77 -3.69 -4.98 1.76
CA SER A 77 -4.98 -4.47 2.20
C SER A 77 -4.86 -3.03 2.66
N PHE A 78 -5.78 -2.21 2.21
CA PHE A 78 -5.89 -0.82 2.63
C PHE A 78 -7.14 -0.69 3.49
N TYR A 79 -6.95 -0.36 4.75
CA TYR A 79 -8.06 -0.17 5.70
C TYR A 79 -8.26 1.31 5.94
N VAL A 80 -9.47 1.80 5.75
CA VAL A 80 -9.81 3.20 6.03
C VAL A 80 -9.75 3.42 7.54
N LYS A 81 -9.06 4.48 7.92
CA LYS A 81 -8.95 4.86 9.34
C LYS A 81 -10.23 5.52 9.85
#